data_06f6a724e844f90c6955be064cbf8634
#
_entry.id   06f6a724e844f90c6955be064cbf8634
#
_cell.length_a   1.000
_cell.length_b   1.000
_cell.length_c   1.000
_cell.angle_alpha   90.00
_cell.angle_beta   90.00
_cell.angle_gamma   90.00
#
_symmetry.space_group_name_H-M   'P 1'
#
loop_
_entity.id
_entity.type
_entity.pdbx_description
1 polymer ?
#
loop_
_entity_poly.entity_id
_entity_poly.type
_entity_poly.pdbx_seq_one_letter_code
_entity_poly.pdbx_strand_id
1 'polypeptide(L)'
;GALMLFMFSSIAKTDVMNKWGLKNGIVYGLILSAFGAGAMITAVTGAEPGDSSAFGFVLGSLFIVGLGFSLQQTAANPFALLLGEPEKGSHRLNLAGGVNSLGTTIGPIIVTLILFGTAAKADISIEEEIAKGNLTLAQVQYLYMAVGGLFIAAAGLFFFSKKLPSGKADSEFHGAKKAMVALLTITLLLVVIFFFVFRQYLGLGEGEKLSASSEMSILWLSFAGLLVVVGGLLLSNMIAKKSNDGWGAMKYPQLVLGMLAIFTYVGVEVSIQSN
;
A
#
# COMPACT_ATOMS: atom_id res chain seq x y z
N GLY A 1 2.39 3.05 2.58
CA GLY A 1 1.46 3.26 1.45
C GLY A 1 0.85 4.66 1.48
N ALA A 2 0.02 5.01 2.47
CA ALA A 2 -0.67 6.30 2.54
C ALA A 2 0.29 7.50 2.45
N LEU A 3 1.41 7.46 3.15
CA LEU A 3 2.39 8.54 3.14
C LEU A 3 2.95 8.80 1.73
N MET A 4 3.12 7.75 0.93
CA MET A 4 3.60 7.85 -0.44
C MET A 4 2.55 8.35 -1.42
N LEU A 5 1.30 7.95 -1.24
CA LEU A 5 0.20 8.54 -1.98
C LEU A 5 0.18 10.07 -1.79
N PHE A 6 0.46 10.55 -0.58
CA PHE A 6 0.61 11.98 -0.30
C PHE A 6 1.84 12.58 -0.96
N MET A 7 2.99 11.92 -0.92
CA MET A 7 4.22 12.42 -1.53
C MET A 7 4.12 12.51 -3.05
N PHE A 8 3.41 11.60 -3.71
CA PHE A 8 3.29 11.60 -5.17
C PHE A 8 2.06 12.36 -5.69
N SER A 9 1.08 12.66 -4.87
CA SER A 9 -0.16 13.30 -5.33
C SER A 9 -0.22 14.82 -5.21
N SER A 10 0.59 15.49 -4.39
CA SER A 10 0.45 16.95 -4.22
C SER A 10 1.58 17.73 -3.54
N ILE A 11 2.72 17.15 -3.19
CA ILE A 11 3.67 17.76 -2.24
C ILE A 11 4.50 18.89 -2.79
N ALA A 12 4.90 18.84 -4.00
CA ALA A 12 5.63 19.94 -4.58
C ALA A 12 4.73 20.60 -5.61
N LYS A 13 4.97 21.84 -5.93
CA LYS A 13 4.37 22.56 -7.06
C LYS A 13 4.48 21.80 -8.40
N THR A 14 4.94 20.58 -8.39
CA THR A 14 5.06 19.64 -9.50
C THR A 14 4.36 18.37 -9.12
N ASP A 15 3.20 18.14 -9.69
CA ASP A 15 2.61 16.82 -9.76
C ASP A 15 3.58 15.92 -10.53
N VAL A 16 4.24 15.02 -9.82
CA VAL A 16 5.25 14.13 -10.39
C VAL A 16 4.62 13.28 -11.50
N MET A 17 3.33 12.91 -11.35
CA MET A 17 2.60 12.15 -12.36
C MET A 17 2.37 12.97 -13.64
N ASN A 18 2.03 14.27 -13.52
CA ASN A 18 1.88 15.15 -14.69
C ASN A 18 3.22 15.34 -15.41
N LYS A 19 4.31 15.44 -14.65
CA LYS A 19 5.65 15.63 -15.23
C LYS A 19 6.16 14.37 -15.92
N TRP A 20 6.06 13.21 -15.28
CA TRP A 20 6.56 11.95 -15.81
C TRP A 20 5.57 11.29 -16.77
N GLY A 21 4.29 11.49 -16.56
CA GLY A 21 3.19 10.76 -17.17
C GLY A 21 2.87 9.47 -16.42
N LEU A 22 1.63 9.05 -16.49
CA LEU A 22 1.13 7.89 -15.75
C LEU A 22 1.84 6.58 -16.15
N LYS A 23 2.15 6.40 -17.45
CA LYS A 23 2.92 5.25 -17.95
C LYS A 23 4.27 5.14 -17.26
N ASN A 24 5.03 6.24 -17.23
CA ASN A 24 6.35 6.25 -16.59
C ASN A 24 6.24 6.09 -15.06
N GLY A 25 5.18 6.62 -14.45
CA GLY A 25 4.89 6.40 -13.03
C GLY A 25 4.76 4.91 -12.70
N ILE A 26 4.05 4.15 -13.52
CA ILE A 26 3.95 2.68 -13.38
C ILE A 26 5.34 2.04 -13.55
N VAL A 27 6.10 2.40 -14.59
CA VAL A 27 7.42 1.84 -14.83
C VAL A 27 8.37 2.10 -13.67
N TYR A 28 8.42 3.33 -13.18
CA TYR A 28 9.28 3.69 -12.03
C TYR A 28 8.85 2.98 -10.73
N GLY A 29 7.55 2.82 -10.52
CA GLY A 29 7.03 2.05 -9.40
C GLY A 29 7.46 0.58 -9.46
N LEU A 30 7.38 -0.04 -10.64
CA LEU A 30 7.82 -1.42 -10.87
C LEU A 30 9.33 -1.58 -10.67
N ILE A 31 10.13 -0.64 -11.18
CA ILE A 31 11.59 -0.64 -11.00
C ILE A 31 11.94 -0.48 -9.52
N LEU A 32 11.28 0.43 -8.81
CA LEU A 32 11.49 0.63 -7.38
C LEU A 32 11.12 -0.63 -6.58
N SER A 33 10.01 -1.30 -6.92
CA SER A 33 9.63 -2.58 -6.30
C SER A 33 10.64 -3.67 -6.61
N ALA A 34 11.17 -3.74 -7.82
CA ALA A 34 12.23 -4.68 -8.19
C ALA A 34 13.52 -4.43 -7.40
N PHE A 35 13.89 -3.17 -7.21
CA PHE A 35 15.02 -2.79 -6.38
C PHE A 35 14.83 -3.21 -4.91
N GLY A 36 13.63 -3.00 -4.35
CA GLY A 36 13.28 -3.48 -3.01
C GLY A 36 13.32 -4.99 -2.88
N ALA A 37 12.86 -5.73 -3.91
CA ALA A 37 12.99 -7.19 -3.97
C ALA A 37 14.46 -7.63 -4.01
N GLY A 38 15.30 -6.96 -4.77
CA GLY A 38 16.77 -7.18 -4.78
C GLY A 38 17.42 -6.91 -3.42
N ALA A 39 17.02 -5.82 -2.77
CA ALA A 39 17.48 -5.50 -1.41
C ALA A 39 17.07 -6.57 -0.39
N MET A 40 15.88 -7.18 -0.54
CA MET A 40 15.46 -8.30 0.31
C MET A 40 16.37 -9.51 0.15
N ILE A 41 16.77 -9.84 -1.09
CA ILE A 41 17.70 -10.95 -1.35
C ILE A 41 19.01 -10.72 -0.59
N THR A 42 19.55 -9.50 -0.66
CA THR A 42 20.80 -9.18 0.07
C THR A 42 20.60 -9.17 1.58
N ALA A 43 19.44 -8.72 2.07
CA ALA A 43 19.13 -8.68 3.50
C ALA A 43 19.09 -10.07 4.14
N VAL A 44 18.61 -11.09 3.41
CA VAL A 44 18.54 -12.47 3.92
C VAL A 44 19.75 -13.31 3.57
N THR A 45 20.68 -12.81 2.73
CA THR A 45 21.91 -13.52 2.37
C THR A 45 22.88 -13.50 3.55
N GLY A 46 23.20 -14.68 4.10
CA GLY A 46 24.12 -14.82 5.23
C GLY A 46 23.53 -14.39 6.58
N ALA A 47 22.24 -14.10 6.65
CA ALA A 47 21.58 -13.83 7.93
C ALA A 47 21.38 -15.15 8.71
N GLU A 48 21.63 -15.10 10.01
CA GLU A 48 21.29 -16.21 10.93
C GLU A 48 19.91 -15.97 11.57
N PRO A 49 19.20 -17.04 11.93
CA PRO A 49 17.95 -16.92 12.67
C PRO A 49 18.16 -16.15 13.99
N GLY A 50 17.41 -15.07 14.20
CA GLY A 50 17.52 -14.22 15.38
C GLY A 50 18.47 -13.02 15.25
N ASP A 51 19.11 -12.81 14.10
CA ASP A 51 19.94 -11.63 13.84
C ASP A 51 19.08 -10.36 13.74
N SER A 52 19.17 -9.52 14.76
CA SER A 52 18.45 -8.25 14.84
C SER A 52 18.89 -7.24 13.77
N SER A 53 20.12 -7.33 13.26
CA SER A 53 20.62 -6.45 12.22
C SER A 53 19.96 -6.80 10.87
N ALA A 54 19.82 -8.07 10.55
CA ALA A 54 19.12 -8.55 9.36
C ALA A 54 17.65 -8.11 9.35
N PHE A 55 17.00 -8.08 10.51
CA PHE A 55 15.61 -7.60 10.63
C PHE A 55 15.43 -6.15 10.14
N GLY A 56 16.35 -5.26 10.50
CA GLY A 56 16.33 -3.87 10.03
C GLY A 56 16.45 -3.76 8.51
N PHE A 57 17.33 -4.56 7.88
CA PHE A 57 17.48 -4.60 6.42
C PHE A 57 16.25 -5.20 5.72
N VAL A 58 15.65 -6.25 6.28
CA VAL A 58 14.40 -6.84 5.79
C VAL A 58 13.29 -5.80 5.82
N LEU A 59 13.11 -5.10 6.94
CA LEU A 59 12.09 -4.06 7.08
C LEU A 59 12.31 -2.90 6.10
N GLY A 60 13.56 -2.46 5.92
CA GLY A 60 13.94 -1.46 4.92
C GLY A 60 13.62 -1.90 3.49
N SER A 61 13.90 -3.16 3.15
CA SER A 61 13.59 -3.73 1.84
C SER A 61 12.08 -3.78 1.57
N LEU A 62 11.29 -4.22 2.54
CA LEU A 62 9.81 -4.20 2.47
C LEU A 62 9.28 -2.78 2.33
N PHE A 63 9.89 -1.82 3.01
CA PHE A 63 9.53 -0.42 2.88
C PHE A 63 9.74 0.07 1.45
N ILE A 64 10.87 -0.24 0.82
CA ILE A 64 11.16 0.13 -0.58
C ILE A 64 10.14 -0.51 -1.53
N VAL A 65 9.81 -1.81 -1.36
CA VAL A 65 8.76 -2.46 -2.15
C VAL A 65 7.42 -1.73 -1.99
N GLY A 66 7.05 -1.39 -0.74
CA GLY A 66 5.83 -0.65 -0.43
C GLY A 66 5.77 0.74 -1.08
N LEU A 67 6.92 1.42 -1.17
CA LEU A 67 7.05 2.68 -1.91
C LEU A 67 6.74 2.49 -3.40
N GLY A 68 7.31 1.45 -4.01
CA GLY A 68 7.06 1.10 -5.42
C GLY A 68 5.58 0.80 -5.68
N PHE A 69 4.94 0.01 -4.82
CA PHE A 69 3.49 -0.26 -4.93
C PHE A 69 2.64 1.00 -4.79
N SER A 70 2.99 1.89 -3.88
CA SER A 70 2.27 3.14 -3.71
C SER A 70 2.31 4.01 -4.97
N LEU A 71 3.49 4.07 -5.61
CA LEU A 71 3.66 4.78 -6.88
C LEU A 71 2.87 4.13 -8.01
N GLN A 72 2.89 2.79 -8.12
CA GLN A 72 2.10 2.05 -9.11
C GLN A 72 0.60 2.29 -8.94
N GLN A 73 0.06 2.18 -7.73
CA GLN A 73 -1.36 2.40 -7.48
C GLN A 73 -1.81 3.82 -7.81
N THR A 74 -0.98 4.82 -7.52
CA THR A 74 -1.27 6.22 -7.85
C THR A 74 -1.36 6.43 -9.37
N ALA A 75 -0.56 5.71 -10.15
CA ALA A 75 -0.53 5.85 -11.60
C ALA A 75 -1.48 4.90 -12.33
N ALA A 76 -1.65 3.66 -11.86
CA ALA A 76 -2.36 2.59 -12.58
C ALA A 76 -3.86 2.85 -12.75
N ASN A 77 -4.55 3.32 -11.72
CA ASN A 77 -5.98 3.57 -11.78
C ASN A 77 -6.34 4.70 -12.78
N PRO A 78 -5.72 5.90 -12.70
CA PRO A 78 -5.91 6.93 -13.71
C PRO A 78 -5.48 6.46 -15.11
N PHE A 79 -4.41 5.67 -15.22
CA PHE A 79 -3.95 5.13 -16.49
C PHE A 79 -4.98 4.20 -17.12
N ALA A 80 -5.61 3.31 -16.35
CA ALA A 80 -6.68 2.44 -16.82
C ALA A 80 -7.87 3.23 -17.38
N LEU A 81 -8.18 4.39 -16.78
CA LEU A 81 -9.23 5.29 -17.30
C LEU A 81 -8.89 5.88 -18.66
N LEU A 82 -7.60 6.14 -18.93
CA LEU A 82 -7.13 6.72 -20.20
C LEU A 82 -7.10 5.74 -21.38
N LEU A 83 -7.17 4.41 -21.11
CA LEU A 83 -7.01 3.39 -22.14
C LEU A 83 -8.26 3.15 -23.01
N GLY A 84 -9.19 4.08 -23.09
CA GLY A 84 -10.37 3.96 -23.96
C GLY A 84 -11.41 5.04 -23.73
N GLU A 85 -12.60 4.82 -24.26
CA GLU A 85 -13.71 5.76 -24.20
C GLU A 85 -14.08 6.13 -22.76
N PRO A 86 -14.30 7.43 -22.45
CA PRO A 86 -14.63 7.87 -21.08
C PRO A 86 -15.85 7.18 -20.48
N GLU A 87 -16.88 6.91 -21.28
CA GLU A 87 -18.15 6.28 -20.86
C GLU A 87 -17.93 4.87 -20.31
N LYS A 88 -16.89 4.17 -20.76
CA LYS A 88 -16.54 2.81 -20.33
C LYS A 88 -15.46 2.79 -19.22
N GLY A 89 -15.15 3.93 -18.61
CA GLY A 89 -14.13 4.06 -17.58
C GLY A 89 -14.38 3.17 -16.36
N SER A 90 -15.63 3.12 -15.86
CA SER A 90 -16.01 2.25 -14.74
C SER A 90 -15.86 0.77 -15.05
N HIS A 91 -16.20 0.33 -16.27
CA HIS A 91 -15.99 -1.07 -16.68
C HIS A 91 -14.51 -1.46 -16.65
N ARG A 92 -13.61 -0.58 -17.11
CA ARG A 92 -12.18 -0.84 -17.07
C ARG A 92 -11.64 -0.91 -15.64
N LEU A 93 -12.07 -0.02 -14.76
CA LEU A 93 -11.68 -0.06 -13.36
C LEU A 93 -12.20 -1.31 -12.65
N ASN A 94 -13.44 -1.70 -12.90
CA ASN A 94 -14.01 -2.93 -12.34
C ASN A 94 -13.27 -4.17 -12.85
N LEU A 95 -12.94 -4.22 -14.14
CA LEU A 95 -12.13 -5.30 -14.69
C LEU A 95 -10.74 -5.36 -14.05
N ALA A 96 -10.07 -4.21 -13.94
CA ALA A 96 -8.77 -4.12 -13.28
C ALA A 96 -8.85 -4.54 -11.81
N GLY A 97 -9.91 -4.13 -11.09
CA GLY A 97 -10.20 -4.56 -9.72
C GLY A 97 -10.42 -6.08 -9.61
N GLY A 98 -11.19 -6.66 -10.53
CA GLY A 98 -11.41 -8.11 -10.60
C GLY A 98 -10.11 -8.89 -10.82
N VAL A 99 -9.26 -8.45 -11.75
CA VAL A 99 -7.94 -9.05 -11.97
C VAL A 99 -7.03 -8.90 -10.74
N ASN A 100 -7.08 -7.75 -10.07
CA ASN A 100 -6.35 -7.52 -8.83
C ASN A 100 -6.80 -8.49 -7.72
N SER A 101 -8.12 -8.68 -7.55
CA SER A 101 -8.68 -9.63 -6.58
C SER A 101 -8.30 -11.08 -6.90
N LEU A 102 -8.25 -11.45 -8.19
CA LEU A 102 -7.72 -12.75 -8.61
C LEU A 102 -6.25 -12.92 -8.20
N GLY A 103 -5.44 -11.88 -8.35
CA GLY A 103 -4.03 -11.87 -7.91
C GLY A 103 -3.89 -12.07 -6.40
N THR A 104 -4.73 -11.42 -5.60
CA THR A 104 -4.71 -11.59 -4.12
C THR A 104 -5.14 -12.99 -3.69
N THR A 105 -5.96 -13.68 -4.47
CA THR A 105 -6.37 -15.07 -4.22
C THR A 105 -5.30 -16.07 -4.63
N ILE A 106 -4.72 -15.89 -5.81
CA ILE A 106 -3.71 -16.83 -6.36
C ILE A 106 -2.33 -16.61 -5.72
N GLY A 107 -2.00 -15.36 -5.36
CA GLY A 107 -0.69 -15.01 -4.81
C GLY A 107 -0.26 -15.86 -3.61
N PRO A 108 -1.06 -16.00 -2.54
CA PRO A 108 -0.72 -16.85 -1.40
C PRO A 108 -0.49 -18.31 -1.79
N ILE A 109 -1.28 -18.84 -2.73
CA ILE A 109 -1.12 -20.23 -3.22
C ILE A 109 0.26 -20.41 -3.89
N ILE A 110 0.65 -19.46 -4.75
CA ILE A 110 1.96 -19.49 -5.43
C ILE A 110 3.11 -19.36 -4.40
N VAL A 111 2.95 -18.45 -3.44
CA VAL A 111 3.94 -18.26 -2.35
C VAL A 111 4.09 -19.54 -1.55
N THR A 112 2.98 -20.18 -1.16
CA THR A 112 2.98 -21.45 -0.42
C THR A 112 3.66 -22.57 -1.22
N LEU A 113 3.38 -22.65 -2.54
CA LEU A 113 4.05 -23.60 -3.42
C LEU A 113 5.57 -23.39 -3.50
N ILE A 114 6.01 -22.14 -3.59
CA ILE A 114 7.45 -21.82 -3.67
C ILE A 114 8.14 -22.10 -2.33
N LEU A 115 7.53 -21.74 -1.22
CA LEU A 115 8.12 -21.87 0.10
C LEU A 115 8.08 -23.33 0.62
N PHE A 116 6.99 -24.04 0.40
CA PHE A 116 6.75 -25.37 1.01
C PHE A 116 6.65 -26.52 0.00
N GLY A 117 6.74 -26.25 -1.30
CA GLY A 117 6.64 -27.28 -2.35
C GLY A 117 5.26 -27.91 -2.49
N THR A 118 4.24 -27.46 -1.77
CA THR A 118 2.88 -28.00 -1.81
C THR A 118 1.86 -26.93 -1.47
N ALA A 119 0.73 -26.92 -2.19
CA ALA A 119 -0.40 -26.03 -1.91
C ALA A 119 -1.35 -26.56 -0.81
N ALA A 120 -1.16 -27.82 -0.40
CA ALA A 120 -2.13 -28.53 0.47
C ALA A 120 -1.97 -28.26 1.97
N LYS A 121 -1.08 -27.38 2.37
CA LYS A 121 -0.76 -27.16 3.78
C LYS A 121 -1.21 -25.77 4.26
N ALA A 122 -2.51 -25.53 4.26
CA ALA A 122 -3.08 -24.26 4.80
C ALA A 122 -2.95 -24.12 6.32
N ASP A 123 -2.70 -25.22 7.05
CA ASP A 123 -2.63 -25.26 8.52
C ASP A 123 -1.20 -25.48 9.08
N ILE A 124 -0.17 -25.12 8.31
CA ILE A 124 1.20 -25.28 8.81
C ILE A 124 1.58 -24.06 9.64
N SER A 125 2.01 -24.28 10.88
CA SER A 125 2.71 -23.24 11.61
C SER A 125 4.09 -23.04 10.97
N ILE A 126 4.38 -21.80 10.59
CA ILE A 126 5.66 -21.42 9.98
C ILE A 126 6.83 -21.78 10.93
N GLU A 127 6.60 -21.63 12.25
CA GLU A 127 7.56 -21.97 13.29
C GLU A 127 7.93 -23.46 13.28
N GLU A 128 6.94 -24.36 13.11
CA GLU A 128 7.21 -25.79 13.01
C GLU A 128 8.01 -26.16 11.77
N GLU A 129 7.75 -25.54 10.64
CA GLU A 129 8.50 -25.81 9.39
C GLU A 129 9.93 -25.25 9.44
N ILE A 130 10.14 -24.11 10.11
CA ILE A 130 11.47 -23.59 10.40
C ILE A 130 12.21 -24.56 11.34
N ALA A 131 11.57 -25.02 12.41
CA ALA A 131 12.17 -25.94 13.38
C ALA A 131 12.52 -27.31 12.77
N LYS A 132 11.74 -27.77 11.77
CA LYS A 132 12.01 -28.98 11.00
C LYS A 132 13.08 -28.80 9.90
N GLY A 133 13.60 -27.58 9.70
CA GLY A 133 14.55 -27.25 8.64
C GLY A 133 13.95 -27.29 7.22
N ASN A 134 12.65 -27.36 7.09
CA ASN A 134 11.95 -27.40 5.80
C ASN A 134 11.81 -26.01 5.17
N LEU A 135 11.88 -24.95 5.96
CA LEU A 135 11.86 -23.56 5.49
C LEU A 135 13.24 -22.95 5.71
N THR A 136 13.88 -22.56 4.63
CA THR A 136 15.20 -21.95 4.63
C THR A 136 15.16 -20.54 4.07
N LEU A 137 16.10 -19.69 4.47
CA LEU A 137 16.24 -18.34 3.90
C LEU A 137 16.50 -18.37 2.39
N ALA A 138 17.04 -19.47 1.85
CA ALA A 138 17.22 -19.66 0.41
C ALA A 138 15.89 -19.67 -0.36
N GLN A 139 14.83 -20.26 0.20
CA GLN A 139 13.50 -20.25 -0.43
C GLN A 139 12.91 -18.83 -0.49
N VAL A 140 13.16 -18.03 0.54
CA VAL A 140 12.80 -16.61 0.54
C VAL A 140 13.56 -15.85 -0.55
N GLN A 141 14.84 -16.14 -0.74
CA GLN A 141 15.64 -15.55 -1.83
C GLN A 141 15.06 -15.91 -3.21
N TYR A 142 14.73 -17.19 -3.45
CA TYR A 142 14.11 -17.62 -4.70
C TYR A 142 12.75 -16.93 -4.94
N LEU A 143 11.93 -16.80 -3.90
CA LEU A 143 10.67 -16.08 -3.99
C LEU A 143 10.88 -14.63 -4.43
N TYR A 144 11.79 -13.91 -3.77
CA TYR A 144 12.05 -12.50 -4.11
C TYR A 144 12.78 -12.34 -5.46
N MET A 145 13.58 -13.32 -5.90
CA MET A 145 14.12 -13.36 -7.27
C MET A 145 13.00 -13.48 -8.31
N ALA A 146 12.04 -14.38 -8.10
CA ALA A 146 10.91 -14.55 -8.99
C ALA A 146 10.04 -13.30 -9.04
N VAL A 147 9.71 -12.73 -7.88
CA VAL A 147 8.89 -11.51 -7.77
C VAL A 147 9.61 -10.30 -8.39
N GLY A 148 10.90 -10.12 -8.11
CA GLY A 148 11.71 -9.06 -8.71
C GLY A 148 11.81 -9.20 -10.23
N GLY A 149 11.99 -10.43 -10.72
CA GLY A 149 11.97 -10.74 -12.15
C GLY A 149 10.63 -10.39 -12.82
N LEU A 150 9.52 -10.69 -12.18
CA LEU A 150 8.18 -10.30 -12.64
C LEU A 150 8.01 -8.77 -12.69
N PHE A 151 8.50 -8.03 -11.70
CA PHE A 151 8.48 -6.56 -11.74
C PHE A 151 9.30 -5.99 -12.90
N ILE A 152 10.49 -6.53 -13.15
CA ILE A 152 11.34 -6.11 -14.28
C ILE A 152 10.66 -6.45 -15.61
N ALA A 153 10.10 -7.64 -15.75
CA ALA A 153 9.38 -8.05 -16.96
C ALA A 153 8.17 -7.14 -17.23
N ALA A 154 7.37 -6.85 -16.19
CA ALA A 154 6.24 -5.93 -16.29
C ALA A 154 6.71 -4.50 -16.63
N ALA A 155 7.77 -4.00 -16.00
CA ALA A 155 8.35 -2.69 -16.31
C ALA A 155 8.80 -2.62 -17.77
N GLY A 156 9.44 -3.68 -18.27
CA GLY A 156 9.85 -3.80 -19.68
C GLY A 156 8.66 -3.78 -20.63
N LEU A 157 7.60 -4.54 -20.34
CA LEU A 157 6.37 -4.53 -21.15
C LEU A 157 5.77 -3.12 -21.27
N PHE A 158 5.67 -2.40 -20.16
CA PHE A 158 5.17 -1.03 -20.18
C PHE A 158 6.13 -0.09 -20.90
N PHE A 159 7.43 -0.17 -20.62
CA PHE A 159 8.44 0.72 -21.18
C PHE A 159 8.53 0.59 -22.71
N PHE A 160 8.64 -0.63 -23.23
CA PHE A 160 8.80 -0.89 -24.66
C PHE A 160 7.49 -0.78 -25.45
N SER A 161 6.33 -0.78 -24.81
CA SER A 161 5.04 -0.64 -25.49
C SER A 161 4.87 0.75 -26.07
N LYS A 162 4.99 0.87 -27.39
CA LYS A 162 4.76 2.14 -28.14
C LYS A 162 3.28 2.50 -28.27
N LYS A 163 2.38 1.54 -28.06
CA LYS A 163 0.92 1.73 -28.20
C LYS A 163 0.28 2.40 -26.97
N LEU A 164 0.95 2.35 -25.83
CA LEU A 164 0.43 2.92 -24.58
C LEU A 164 0.66 4.44 -24.55
N PRO A 165 -0.38 5.24 -24.23
CA PRO A 165 -0.25 6.69 -24.08
C PRO A 165 0.68 7.04 -22.92
N SER A 166 1.34 8.20 -22.97
CA SER A 166 2.18 8.68 -21.87
C SER A 166 1.39 9.02 -20.61
N GLY A 167 0.13 9.43 -20.80
CA GLY A 167 -0.74 9.86 -19.70
C GLY A 167 -0.26 11.15 -19.02
N LYS A 168 0.43 12.02 -19.77
CA LYS A 168 0.72 13.38 -19.30
C LYS A 168 -0.54 14.22 -19.41
N ALA A 169 -0.82 15.03 -18.39
CA ALA A 169 -1.92 15.98 -18.44
C ALA A 169 -1.45 17.27 -19.14
N ASP A 170 -2.26 17.77 -20.06
CA ASP A 170 -2.02 19.04 -20.76
C ASP A 170 -2.53 20.27 -19.97
N SER A 171 -3.10 20.06 -18.76
CA SER A 171 -3.68 21.13 -17.94
C SER A 171 -2.66 21.71 -16.95
N GLU A 172 -2.75 23.01 -16.71
CA GLU A 172 -2.03 23.67 -15.62
C GLU A 172 -2.38 23.03 -14.27
N PHE A 173 -1.35 22.60 -13.54
CA PHE A 173 -1.53 21.97 -12.23
C PHE A 173 -1.78 23.04 -11.15
N HIS A 174 -2.94 22.95 -10.53
CA HIS A 174 -3.31 23.77 -9.37
C HIS A 174 -3.08 22.95 -8.08
N GLY A 175 -1.99 23.23 -7.39
CA GLY A 175 -1.62 22.52 -6.16
C GLY A 175 -2.65 22.65 -5.04
N ALA A 176 -3.08 21.51 -4.46
CA ALA A 176 -4.03 21.43 -3.36
C ALA A 176 -3.33 21.42 -1.98
N LYS A 177 -2.49 22.39 -1.69
CA LYS A 177 -1.63 22.43 -0.48
C LYS A 177 -2.43 22.34 0.82
N LYS A 178 -3.59 23.01 0.93
CA LYS A 178 -4.42 22.98 2.14
C LYS A 178 -5.04 21.61 2.37
N ALA A 179 -5.52 20.97 1.30
CA ALA A 179 -6.04 19.61 1.37
C ALA A 179 -4.94 18.65 1.84
N MET A 180 -3.71 18.80 1.33
CA MET A 180 -2.60 17.98 1.75
C MET A 180 -2.22 18.18 3.21
N VAL A 181 -2.14 19.42 3.68
CA VAL A 181 -1.88 19.69 5.10
C VAL A 181 -2.95 19.04 5.97
N ALA A 182 -4.22 19.13 5.59
CA ALA A 182 -5.32 18.47 6.31
C ALA A 182 -5.13 16.94 6.35
N LEU A 183 -4.82 16.30 5.22
CA LEU A 183 -4.59 14.87 5.15
C LEU A 183 -3.34 14.44 5.94
N LEU A 184 -2.25 15.20 5.88
CA LEU A 184 -1.07 14.95 6.70
C LEU A 184 -1.37 15.07 8.19
N THR A 185 -2.18 16.06 8.59
CA THR A 185 -2.60 16.21 9.99
C THR A 185 -3.40 15.00 10.45
N ILE A 186 -4.38 14.53 9.65
CA ILE A 186 -5.15 13.30 9.94
C ILE A 186 -4.18 12.11 10.08
N THR A 187 -3.24 11.96 9.15
CA THR A 187 -2.26 10.86 9.16
C THR A 187 -1.38 10.91 10.41
N LEU A 188 -0.86 12.09 10.79
CA LEU A 188 -0.04 12.24 11.99
C LEU A 188 -0.82 11.92 13.28
N LEU A 189 -2.08 12.36 13.37
CA LEU A 189 -2.95 12.00 14.48
C LEU A 189 -3.16 10.48 14.56
N LEU A 190 -3.37 9.82 13.43
CA LEU A 190 -3.46 8.36 13.38
C LEU A 190 -2.16 7.68 13.81
N VAL A 191 -1.01 8.17 13.36
CA VAL A 191 0.30 7.62 13.79
C VAL A 191 0.45 7.71 15.30
N VAL A 192 0.06 8.84 15.92
CA VAL A 192 0.09 9.00 17.38
C VAL A 192 -0.87 8.02 18.05
N ILE A 193 -2.10 7.89 17.57
CA ILE A 193 -3.08 6.95 18.13
C ILE A 193 -2.56 5.51 18.04
N PHE A 194 -2.07 5.09 16.87
CA PHE A 194 -1.54 3.75 16.68
C PHE A 194 -0.27 3.50 17.48
N PHE A 195 0.57 4.52 17.70
CA PHE A 195 1.69 4.40 18.63
C PHE A 195 1.22 3.99 20.03
N PHE A 196 0.15 4.61 20.55
CA PHE A 196 -0.41 4.22 21.84
C PHE A 196 -1.09 2.85 21.81
N VAL A 197 -1.69 2.45 20.70
CA VAL A 197 -2.24 1.08 20.51
C VAL A 197 -1.10 0.07 20.57
N PHE A 198 -0.05 0.24 19.76
CA PHE A 198 1.09 -0.68 19.73
C PHE A 198 1.85 -0.73 21.06
N ARG A 199 1.89 0.37 21.79
CA ARG A 199 2.49 0.41 23.14
C ARG A 199 1.82 -0.57 24.11
N GLN A 200 0.54 -0.89 23.93
CA GLN A 200 -0.16 -1.89 24.77
C GLN A 200 0.38 -3.31 24.57
N TYR A 201 0.97 -3.58 23.41
CA TYR A 201 1.57 -4.87 23.08
C TYR A 201 3.07 -4.95 23.45
N LEU A 202 3.73 -3.81 23.71
CA LEU A 202 5.13 -3.79 24.09
C LEU A 202 5.29 -4.34 25.53
N GLY A 203 6.08 -5.39 25.67
CA GLY A 203 6.37 -6.03 26.95
C GLY A 203 5.48 -7.24 27.27
N LEU A 204 4.57 -7.62 26.37
CA LEU A 204 3.87 -8.91 26.45
C LEU A 204 4.85 -10.04 26.08
N GLY A 205 4.95 -11.05 26.94
CA GLY A 205 5.67 -12.28 26.64
C GLY A 205 4.90 -13.17 25.63
N GLU A 206 5.59 -14.14 25.05
CA GLU A 206 4.95 -15.12 24.16
C GLU A 206 3.80 -15.84 24.89
N GLY A 207 2.58 -15.72 24.34
CA GLY A 207 1.38 -16.34 24.89
C GLY A 207 0.67 -15.53 26.01
N GLU A 208 1.20 -14.39 26.41
CA GLU A 208 0.49 -13.51 27.35
C GLU A 208 -0.68 -12.78 26.68
N LYS A 209 -1.84 -12.82 27.34
CA LYS A 209 -3.02 -12.08 26.90
C LYS A 209 -2.98 -10.64 27.41
N LEU A 210 -3.53 -9.73 26.61
CA LEU A 210 -3.76 -8.36 27.05
C LEU A 210 -4.64 -8.33 28.31
N SER A 211 -4.35 -7.39 29.20
CA SER A 211 -5.24 -7.12 30.33
C SER A 211 -6.57 -6.53 29.84
N ALA A 212 -7.66 -6.75 30.56
CA ALA A 212 -8.96 -6.19 30.20
C ALA A 212 -8.94 -4.64 30.10
N SER A 213 -8.10 -3.98 30.90
CA SER A 213 -7.89 -2.53 30.83
C SER A 213 -7.16 -2.10 29.54
N SER A 214 -6.19 -2.90 29.08
CA SER A 214 -5.49 -2.66 27.82
C SER A 214 -6.39 -2.89 26.61
N GLU A 215 -7.20 -3.96 26.63
CA GLU A 215 -8.19 -4.20 25.56
C GLU A 215 -9.20 -3.05 25.45
N MET A 216 -9.73 -2.57 26.58
CA MET A 216 -10.63 -1.42 26.60
C MET A 216 -9.94 -0.15 26.07
N SER A 217 -8.67 0.08 26.41
CA SER A 217 -7.89 1.21 25.90
C SER A 217 -7.70 1.13 24.38
N ILE A 218 -7.41 -0.06 23.84
CA ILE A 218 -7.29 -0.29 22.40
C ILE A 218 -8.60 0.01 21.68
N LEU A 219 -9.74 -0.44 22.25
CA LEU A 219 -11.06 -0.15 21.68
C LEU A 219 -11.34 1.36 21.61
N TRP A 220 -11.08 2.08 22.70
CA TRP A 220 -11.28 3.55 22.72
C TRP A 220 -10.33 4.28 21.79
N LEU A 221 -9.06 3.87 21.71
CA LEU A 221 -8.09 4.44 20.77
C LEU A 221 -8.49 4.16 19.32
N SER A 222 -8.96 2.95 19.01
CA SER A 222 -9.44 2.60 17.68
C SER A 222 -10.68 3.41 17.29
N PHE A 223 -11.60 3.60 18.22
CA PHE A 223 -12.77 4.47 18.03
C PHE A 223 -12.36 5.94 17.82
N ALA A 224 -11.39 6.44 18.58
CA ALA A 224 -10.83 7.78 18.36
C ALA A 224 -10.18 7.90 16.98
N GLY A 225 -9.46 6.87 16.52
CA GLY A 225 -8.91 6.80 15.17
C GLY A 225 -9.99 6.89 14.09
N LEU A 226 -11.09 6.17 14.25
CA LEU A 226 -12.25 6.26 13.36
C LEU A 226 -12.83 7.68 13.33
N LEU A 227 -13.01 8.32 14.49
CA LEU A 227 -13.51 9.69 14.59
C LEU A 227 -12.55 10.69 13.92
N VAL A 228 -11.24 10.50 14.05
CA VAL A 228 -10.23 11.35 13.40
C VAL A 228 -10.33 11.23 11.88
N VAL A 229 -10.52 10.04 11.32
CA VAL A 229 -10.68 9.87 9.87
C VAL A 229 -11.97 10.50 9.39
N VAL A 230 -13.10 10.06 9.94
CA VAL A 230 -14.44 10.51 9.50
C VAL A 230 -14.61 12.00 9.75
N GLY A 231 -14.36 12.44 10.99
CA GLY A 231 -14.49 13.84 11.38
C GLY A 231 -13.50 14.74 10.63
N GLY A 232 -12.25 14.32 10.49
CA GLY A 232 -11.20 15.06 9.78
C GLY A 232 -11.53 15.26 8.30
N LEU A 233 -12.01 14.24 7.61
CA LEU A 233 -12.40 14.34 6.19
C LEU A 233 -13.64 15.23 6.01
N LEU A 234 -14.68 15.05 6.83
CA LEU A 234 -15.88 15.86 6.77
C LEU A 234 -15.59 17.34 7.10
N LEU A 235 -14.80 17.59 8.13
CA LEU A 235 -14.39 18.94 8.52
C LEU A 235 -13.57 19.60 7.41
N SER A 236 -12.64 18.88 6.81
CA SER A 236 -11.83 19.33 5.68
C SER A 236 -12.70 19.73 4.49
N ASN A 237 -13.75 18.95 4.18
CA ASN A 237 -14.71 19.31 3.13
C ASN A 237 -15.53 20.55 3.47
N MET A 238 -16.00 20.67 4.72
CA MET A 238 -16.74 21.85 5.18
C MET A 238 -15.90 23.13 5.07
N ILE A 239 -14.65 23.07 5.47
CA ILE A 239 -13.72 24.21 5.36
C ILE A 239 -13.39 24.50 3.88
N ALA A 240 -13.18 23.45 3.08
CA ALA A 240 -12.88 23.56 1.66
C ALA A 240 -13.99 24.24 0.86
N LYS A 241 -15.26 23.97 1.19
CA LYS A 241 -16.43 24.62 0.56
C LYS A 241 -16.47 26.13 0.79
N LYS A 242 -15.94 26.59 1.92
CA LYS A 242 -15.91 28.02 2.29
C LYS A 242 -14.65 28.74 1.81
N SER A 243 -13.67 28.01 1.30
CA SER A 243 -12.37 28.54 0.88
C SER A 243 -12.22 28.55 -0.62
N ASN A 244 -11.64 29.63 -1.18
CA ASN A 244 -11.53 29.78 -2.64
C ASN A 244 -10.41 28.99 -3.26
N ASP A 245 -9.26 28.77 -2.58
CA ASP A 245 -8.07 28.15 -3.16
C ASP A 245 -7.36 27.12 -2.25
N GLY A 246 -6.59 26.22 -2.88
CA GLY A 246 -5.67 25.30 -2.23
C GLY A 246 -6.30 24.01 -1.69
N TRP A 247 -7.58 23.75 -1.95
CA TRP A 247 -8.30 22.55 -1.51
C TRP A 247 -8.51 21.51 -2.63
N GLY A 248 -8.32 21.90 -3.90
CA GLY A 248 -8.48 20.99 -5.04
C GLY A 248 -9.81 20.23 -5.01
N ALA A 249 -9.75 18.94 -5.25
CA ALA A 249 -10.91 18.06 -5.29
C ALA A 249 -11.61 17.87 -3.92
N MET A 250 -10.97 18.23 -2.79
CA MET A 250 -11.57 18.14 -1.46
C MET A 250 -12.80 19.03 -1.27
N LYS A 251 -13.00 20.02 -2.16
CA LYS A 251 -14.22 20.85 -2.21
C LYS A 251 -15.48 20.04 -2.57
N TYR A 252 -15.32 18.95 -3.30
CA TYR A 252 -16.42 18.13 -3.79
C TYR A 252 -16.83 17.09 -2.75
N PRO A 253 -18.07 17.13 -2.23
CA PRO A 253 -18.51 16.16 -1.23
C PRO A 253 -18.50 14.73 -1.75
N GLN A 254 -18.69 14.54 -3.05
CA GLN A 254 -18.65 13.22 -3.69
C GLN A 254 -17.30 12.54 -3.51
N LEU A 255 -16.18 13.29 -3.57
CA LEU A 255 -14.87 12.75 -3.32
C LEU A 255 -14.74 12.27 -1.87
N VAL A 256 -15.15 13.11 -0.90
CA VAL A 256 -15.04 12.80 0.52
C VAL A 256 -15.90 11.59 0.90
N LEU A 257 -17.13 11.54 0.39
CA LEU A 257 -18.03 10.40 0.58
C LEU A 257 -17.45 9.12 -0.08
N GLY A 258 -16.86 9.25 -1.28
CA GLY A 258 -16.16 8.16 -1.94
C GLY A 258 -14.95 7.65 -1.12
N MET A 259 -14.15 8.56 -0.55
CA MET A 259 -13.03 8.20 0.33
C MET A 259 -13.52 7.45 1.58
N LEU A 260 -14.61 7.89 2.21
CA LEU A 260 -15.22 7.22 3.36
C LEU A 260 -15.80 5.85 2.98
N ALA A 261 -16.44 5.74 1.81
CA ALA A 261 -16.95 4.46 1.33
C ALA A 261 -15.83 3.45 1.09
N ILE A 262 -14.73 3.87 0.45
CA ILE A 262 -13.54 3.02 0.23
C ILE A 262 -12.91 2.64 1.58
N PHE A 263 -12.77 3.58 2.50
CA PHE A 263 -12.25 3.32 3.85
C PHE A 263 -13.06 2.24 4.57
N THR A 264 -14.39 2.34 4.53
CA THR A 264 -15.29 1.36 5.15
C THR A 264 -15.19 0.00 4.46
N TYR A 265 -15.22 -0.02 3.12
CA TYR A 265 -15.13 -1.25 2.33
C TYR A 265 -13.81 -1.99 2.60
N VAL A 266 -12.67 -1.30 2.48
CA VAL A 266 -11.35 -1.91 2.70
C VAL A 266 -11.19 -2.37 4.16
N GLY A 267 -11.71 -1.58 5.11
CA GLY A 267 -11.68 -1.95 6.53
C GLY A 267 -12.43 -3.26 6.81
N VAL A 268 -13.61 -3.44 6.23
CA VAL A 268 -14.39 -4.68 6.36
C VAL A 268 -13.69 -5.84 5.62
N GLU A 269 -13.20 -5.61 4.41
CA GLU A 269 -12.49 -6.63 3.61
C GLU A 269 -11.28 -7.19 4.38
N VAL A 270 -10.42 -6.32 4.89
CA VAL A 270 -9.24 -6.73 5.67
C VAL A 270 -9.64 -7.47 6.95
N SER A 271 -10.68 -7.00 7.64
CA SER A 271 -11.17 -7.65 8.88
C SER A 271 -11.70 -9.06 8.64
N ILE A 272 -12.34 -9.31 7.50
CA ILE A 272 -12.82 -10.66 7.13
C ILE A 272 -11.66 -11.58 6.74
N GLN A 273 -10.62 -11.05 6.08
CA GLN A 273 -9.46 -11.84 5.64
C GLN A 273 -8.49 -12.17 6.78
N SER A 274 -8.51 -11.41 7.88
CA SER A 274 -7.61 -11.58 9.02
C SER A 274 -8.15 -12.54 10.10
N ASN A 275 -9.38 -13.01 9.98
CA ASN A 275 -10.00 -14.03 10.79
C ASN A 275 -10.10 -15.33 9.96
#